data_277cd1ce0fc5a4f43b0fb946c70d292d
#
_entry.id   277cd1ce0fc5a4f43b0fb946c70d292d
#
_cell.length_a   1.000
_cell.length_b   1.000
_cell.length_c   1.000
_cell.angle_alpha   90.00
_cell.angle_beta   90.00
_cell.angle_gamma   90.00
#
_symmetry.space_group_name_H-M   'P 1'
#
loop_
_entity.id
_entity.type
_entity.pdbx_description
1 polymer ?
#
loop_
_entity_poly.entity_id
_entity_poly.type
_entity_poly.pdbx_seq_one_letter_code
_entity_poly.pdbx_strand_id
1 'polypeptide(L)'
;GGAEFSAYDQIDKAPEERARGITISTAHVEYETGNRHYAHVDCPGHADYVKNMITGAAQMDGAILVVSAADGPMPQTREHILLARQVGVPSLVVFMNKVDQVDDEELLELVEMEIRELLSSYDFPGDDIPIVKGSALSALEDSNETTGKAAILELMEAVDAYIPQPERPKDQPFLMPIEDVFSISGRGTVVTGRIERGIVNVGEEIEIVGLKETQKTTCTGVEMFRKLLDQGEAGDNVGVLLRGTKREEVERGQVLCKPGSIAPHTEFKCEAYVLTKDEGGRHTPFFSNYRPQFYFRTTDVTGSVVLPEGTEMVMPGDNIAMTVTLIAPIAMDEGLRFAIREGGRTVGAGVVASVIK
;
A
#
# COMPACT_ATOMS: atom_id res chain seq x y z
N GLY A 1 6.74 0.49 26.44
CA GLY A 1 6.50 0.97 25.09
C GLY A 1 6.19 2.45 25.14
N GLY A 2 6.89 3.25 24.35
CA GLY A 2 6.82 4.70 24.38
C GLY A 2 6.10 5.29 23.18
N ALA A 3 4.84 4.89 22.91
CA ALA A 3 4.02 5.60 21.93
C ALA A 3 3.35 6.81 22.59
N GLU A 4 3.46 8.00 21.99
CA GLU A 4 2.62 9.13 22.37
C GLU A 4 1.19 8.87 21.87
N PHE A 5 0.21 9.04 22.76
CA PHE A 5 -1.20 8.95 22.38
C PHE A 5 -1.54 10.06 21.38
N SER A 6 -2.03 9.66 20.21
CA SER A 6 -2.62 10.58 19.24
C SER A 6 -4.13 10.34 19.21
N ALA A 7 -4.90 11.38 19.50
CA ALA A 7 -6.35 11.28 19.39
C ALA A 7 -6.76 11.08 17.92
N TYR A 8 -7.91 10.42 17.68
CA TYR A 8 -8.42 10.12 16.35
C TYR A 8 -8.46 11.33 15.41
N ASP A 9 -8.90 12.47 15.94
CA ASP A 9 -8.95 13.75 15.22
C ASP A 9 -7.56 14.39 14.94
N GLN A 10 -6.50 13.84 15.52
CA GLN A 10 -5.11 14.24 15.24
C GLN A 10 -4.45 13.34 14.20
N ILE A 11 -4.97 12.13 14.00
CA ILE A 11 -4.54 11.19 12.95
C ILE A 11 -5.15 11.64 11.62
N ASP A 12 -6.46 11.92 11.61
CA ASP A 12 -7.19 12.43 10.45
C ASP A 12 -7.03 13.96 10.36
N LYS A 13 -6.17 14.41 9.45
CA LYS A 13 -5.76 15.84 9.38
C LYS A 13 -6.60 16.69 8.44
N ALA A 14 -7.24 16.09 7.44
CA ALA A 14 -8.05 16.82 6.48
C ALA A 14 -9.43 17.21 7.06
N PRO A 15 -9.96 18.40 6.76
CA PRO A 15 -11.28 18.82 7.23
C PRO A 15 -12.41 17.86 6.82
N GLU A 16 -12.29 17.24 5.65
CA GLU A 16 -13.25 16.27 5.13
C GLU A 16 -13.18 14.93 5.88
N GLU A 17 -12.00 14.51 6.29
CA GLU A 17 -11.78 13.30 7.10
C GLU A 17 -12.49 13.44 8.45
N ARG A 18 -12.30 14.57 9.12
CA ARG A 18 -12.94 14.86 10.39
C ARG A 18 -14.45 14.95 10.31
N ALA A 19 -14.97 15.54 9.22
CA ALA A 19 -16.41 15.71 9.03
C ALA A 19 -17.14 14.39 8.77
N ARG A 20 -16.47 13.43 8.12
CA ARG A 20 -17.05 12.14 7.74
C ARG A 20 -16.70 11.00 8.69
N GLY A 21 -15.70 11.19 9.56
CA GLY A 21 -15.19 10.15 10.46
C GLY A 21 -14.55 8.97 9.72
N ILE A 22 -13.92 9.25 8.59
CA ILE A 22 -13.24 8.25 7.73
C ILE A 22 -11.90 8.81 7.27
N THR A 23 -10.90 7.95 7.16
CA THR A 23 -9.57 8.31 6.67
C THR A 23 -9.60 8.39 5.13
N ILE A 24 -9.23 9.55 4.59
CA ILE A 24 -9.15 9.82 3.14
C ILE A 24 -7.71 9.76 2.65
N SER A 25 -6.79 10.22 3.46
CA SER A 25 -5.36 10.19 3.18
C SER A 25 -4.63 9.19 4.06
N THR A 26 -3.53 8.65 3.55
CA THR A 26 -2.68 7.73 4.32
C THR A 26 -2.07 8.45 5.51
N ALA A 27 -2.32 7.96 6.72
CA ALA A 27 -1.70 8.45 7.95
C ALA A 27 -0.59 7.51 8.41
N HIS A 28 0.49 8.08 8.95
CA HIS A 28 1.62 7.32 9.48
C HIS A 28 1.75 7.59 10.99
N VAL A 29 1.72 6.54 11.79
CA VAL A 29 1.89 6.59 13.23
C VAL A 29 3.04 5.66 13.63
N GLU A 30 3.91 6.14 14.50
CA GLU A 30 5.04 5.38 15.02
C GLU A 30 4.72 4.81 16.39
N TYR A 31 5.04 3.54 16.61
CA TYR A 31 5.02 2.91 17.93
C TYR A 31 6.03 1.77 18.02
N GLU A 32 6.28 1.30 19.23
CA GLU A 32 7.22 0.21 19.48
C GLU A 32 6.66 -0.82 20.47
N THR A 33 7.06 -2.06 20.25
CA THR A 33 6.93 -3.15 21.22
C THR A 33 8.28 -3.35 21.94
N GLY A 34 8.36 -4.32 22.82
CA GLY A 34 9.64 -4.71 23.40
C GLY A 34 10.64 -5.28 22.39
N ASN A 35 10.17 -5.70 21.23
CA ASN A 35 10.96 -6.42 20.22
C ASN A 35 11.23 -5.62 18.96
N ARG A 36 10.30 -4.73 18.57
CA ARG A 36 10.33 -4.04 17.26
C ARG A 36 9.81 -2.63 17.33
N HIS A 37 10.30 -1.83 16.39
CA HIS A 37 9.81 -0.51 16.07
C HIS A 37 8.96 -0.56 14.80
N TYR A 38 7.79 0.07 14.82
CA TYR A 38 6.82 0.05 13.74
C TYR A 38 6.50 1.44 13.21
N ALA A 39 6.40 1.55 11.89
CA ALA A 39 5.69 2.63 11.23
C ALA A 39 4.33 2.07 10.79
N HIS A 40 3.27 2.48 11.45
CA HIS A 40 1.90 2.08 11.14
C HIS A 40 1.34 2.99 10.06
N VAL A 41 0.84 2.38 9.00
CA VAL A 41 0.17 3.06 7.89
C VAL A 41 -1.31 2.76 8.00
N ASP A 42 -2.14 3.79 8.25
CA ASP A 42 -3.58 3.64 8.26
C ASP A 42 -4.12 3.73 6.83
N CYS A 43 -4.75 2.65 6.38
CA CYS A 43 -5.35 2.55 5.06
C CYS A 43 -6.88 2.64 5.19
N PRO A 44 -7.53 3.58 4.48
CA PRO A 44 -8.98 3.73 4.58
C PRO A 44 -9.71 2.46 4.12
N GLY A 45 -10.67 2.01 4.92
CA GLY A 45 -11.50 0.84 4.62
C GLY A 45 -12.68 1.11 3.69
N HIS A 46 -12.90 2.35 3.28
CA HIS A 46 -14.03 2.73 2.44
C HIS A 46 -13.71 2.52 0.96
N ALA A 47 -14.65 1.96 0.20
CA ALA A 47 -14.46 1.62 -1.21
C ALA A 47 -14.06 2.80 -2.09
N ASP A 48 -14.53 4.01 -1.77
CA ASP A 48 -14.23 5.23 -2.52
C ASP A 48 -12.76 5.67 -2.38
N TYR A 49 -12.05 5.13 -1.37
CA TYR A 49 -10.64 5.45 -1.09
C TYR A 49 -9.67 4.32 -1.38
N VAL A 50 -10.10 3.30 -2.11
CA VAL A 50 -9.27 2.15 -2.50
C VAL A 50 -7.97 2.57 -3.19
N LYS A 51 -7.97 3.70 -3.90
CA LYS A 51 -6.74 4.30 -4.46
C LYS A 51 -5.68 4.54 -3.39
N ASN A 52 -6.06 5.18 -2.28
CA ASN A 52 -5.14 5.47 -1.19
C ASN A 52 -4.68 4.18 -0.50
N MET A 53 -5.57 3.21 -0.35
CA MET A 53 -5.24 1.90 0.18
C MET A 53 -4.19 1.18 -0.68
N ILE A 54 -4.35 1.13 -2.01
CA ILE A 54 -3.35 0.55 -2.91
C ILE A 54 -2.00 1.23 -2.73
N THR A 55 -1.97 2.56 -2.75
CA THR A 55 -0.73 3.31 -2.60
C THR A 55 -0.11 3.18 -1.22
N GLY A 56 -0.90 3.04 -0.17
CA GLY A 56 -0.42 2.78 1.19
C GLY A 56 0.08 1.35 1.38
N ALA A 57 -0.70 0.37 0.93
CA ALA A 57 -0.38 -1.04 1.08
C ALA A 57 0.82 -1.50 0.23
N ALA A 58 1.11 -0.83 -0.88
CA ALA A 58 2.22 -1.17 -1.76
C ALA A 58 3.59 -1.20 -1.07
N GLN A 59 3.71 -0.60 0.11
CA GLN A 59 4.98 -0.43 0.82
C GLN A 59 4.99 -1.06 2.22
N MET A 60 4.08 -2.00 2.47
CA MET A 60 3.97 -2.67 3.77
C MET A 60 4.84 -3.92 3.84
N ASP A 61 5.50 -4.12 4.99
CA ASP A 61 6.20 -5.36 5.35
C ASP A 61 5.26 -6.40 5.94
N GLY A 62 4.08 -5.99 6.34
CA GLY A 62 2.99 -6.82 6.85
C GLY A 62 1.72 -6.01 6.99
N ALA A 63 0.60 -6.66 7.27
CA ALA A 63 -0.67 -5.98 7.45
C ALA A 63 -1.47 -6.55 8.63
N ILE A 64 -2.29 -5.70 9.22
CA ILE A 64 -3.35 -6.08 10.15
C ILE A 64 -4.68 -5.95 9.40
N LEU A 65 -5.35 -7.06 9.15
CA LEU A 65 -6.68 -7.08 8.59
C LEU A 65 -7.72 -6.98 9.72
N VAL A 66 -8.51 -5.92 9.71
CA VAL A 66 -9.56 -5.72 10.71
C VAL A 66 -10.91 -6.16 10.12
N VAL A 67 -11.57 -7.11 10.77
CA VAL A 67 -12.88 -7.64 10.38
C VAL A 67 -13.84 -7.51 11.55
N SER A 68 -15.06 -7.04 11.30
CA SER A 68 -16.11 -7.00 12.32
C SER A 68 -16.63 -8.40 12.62
N ALA A 69 -16.61 -8.80 13.89
CA ALA A 69 -17.19 -10.07 14.33
C ALA A 69 -18.72 -10.11 14.16
N ALA A 70 -19.38 -8.96 14.24
CA ALA A 70 -20.82 -8.86 14.09
C ALA A 70 -21.30 -8.97 12.64
N ASP A 71 -20.51 -8.49 11.68
CA ASP A 71 -20.88 -8.42 10.27
C ASP A 71 -20.21 -9.55 9.44
N GLY A 72 -19.12 -10.11 9.93
CA GLY A 72 -18.27 -11.06 9.18
C GLY A 72 -17.53 -10.43 8.01
N PRO A 73 -16.93 -11.24 7.12
CA PRO A 73 -16.21 -10.74 5.95
C PRO A 73 -17.18 -10.11 4.94
N MET A 74 -17.05 -8.82 4.75
CA MET A 74 -17.82 -8.02 3.81
C MET A 74 -17.17 -7.98 2.42
N PRO A 75 -17.86 -7.54 1.35
CA PRO A 75 -17.24 -7.36 0.03
C PRO A 75 -15.96 -6.53 0.04
N GLN A 76 -15.91 -5.50 0.87
CA GLN A 76 -14.69 -4.69 1.08
C GLN A 76 -13.54 -5.51 1.67
N THR A 77 -13.81 -6.44 2.58
CA THR A 77 -12.80 -7.34 3.15
C THR A 77 -12.12 -8.16 2.06
N ARG A 78 -12.90 -8.69 1.10
CA ARG A 78 -12.38 -9.41 -0.07
C ARG A 78 -11.46 -8.53 -0.92
N GLU A 79 -11.90 -7.30 -1.20
CA GLU A 79 -11.11 -6.34 -1.96
C GLU A 79 -9.79 -6.00 -1.24
N HIS A 80 -9.82 -5.81 0.08
CA HIS A 80 -8.62 -5.53 0.87
C HIS A 80 -7.61 -6.68 0.85
N ILE A 81 -8.06 -7.92 1.00
CA ILE A 81 -7.18 -9.11 0.93
C ILE A 81 -6.57 -9.24 -0.46
N LEU A 82 -7.39 -9.09 -1.51
CA LEU A 82 -6.94 -9.13 -2.89
C LEU A 82 -5.88 -8.06 -3.16
N LEU A 83 -6.14 -6.82 -2.76
CA LEU A 83 -5.19 -5.72 -2.94
C LEU A 83 -3.90 -5.94 -2.17
N ALA A 84 -3.98 -6.42 -0.92
CA ALA A 84 -2.80 -6.77 -0.15
C ALA A 84 -1.93 -7.80 -0.89
N ARG A 85 -2.57 -8.81 -1.50
CA ARG A 85 -1.87 -9.81 -2.31
C ARG A 85 -1.24 -9.20 -3.56
N GLN A 86 -1.97 -8.34 -4.27
CA GLN A 86 -1.50 -7.70 -5.51
C GLN A 86 -0.32 -6.75 -5.29
N VAL A 87 -0.34 -5.99 -4.20
CA VAL A 87 0.76 -5.08 -3.86
C VAL A 87 1.92 -5.78 -3.16
N GLY A 88 1.82 -7.10 -2.94
CA GLY A 88 2.91 -7.91 -2.44
C GLY A 88 3.12 -7.84 -0.92
N VAL A 89 2.07 -7.60 -0.13
CA VAL A 89 2.14 -7.74 1.33
C VAL A 89 2.50 -9.19 1.67
N PRO A 90 3.64 -9.45 2.33
CA PRO A 90 4.14 -10.81 2.50
C PRO A 90 3.36 -11.62 3.53
N SER A 91 2.87 -10.97 4.58
CA SER A 91 2.17 -11.62 5.69
C SER A 91 1.13 -10.69 6.29
N LEU A 92 0.06 -11.26 6.83
CA LEU A 92 -0.93 -10.50 7.58
C LEU A 92 -1.39 -11.23 8.84
N VAL A 93 -1.89 -10.45 9.79
CA VAL A 93 -2.52 -10.90 11.02
C VAL A 93 -3.94 -10.36 11.01
N VAL A 94 -4.88 -11.10 11.56
CA VAL A 94 -6.28 -10.66 11.61
C VAL A 94 -6.65 -10.20 13.01
N PHE A 95 -7.32 -9.05 13.09
CA PHE A 95 -8.01 -8.61 14.30
C PHE A 95 -9.52 -8.68 14.07
N MET A 96 -10.17 -9.63 14.71
CA MET A 96 -11.62 -9.77 14.70
C MET A 96 -12.21 -8.85 15.75
N ASN A 97 -12.60 -7.64 15.29
CA ASN A 97 -13.06 -6.53 16.13
C ASN A 97 -14.55 -6.62 16.47
N LYS A 98 -15.00 -5.86 17.45
CA LYS A 98 -16.40 -5.77 17.90
C LYS A 98 -16.97 -7.05 18.48
N VAL A 99 -16.14 -7.88 19.12
CA VAL A 99 -16.63 -9.10 19.79
C VAL A 99 -17.58 -8.79 20.95
N ASP A 100 -17.53 -7.58 21.48
CA ASP A 100 -18.47 -7.06 22.48
C ASP A 100 -19.93 -6.98 21.98
N GLN A 101 -20.14 -7.05 20.68
CA GLN A 101 -21.48 -7.02 20.04
C GLN A 101 -22.01 -8.42 19.73
N VAL A 102 -21.28 -9.48 20.05
CA VAL A 102 -21.62 -10.87 19.73
C VAL A 102 -21.58 -11.71 20.99
N ASP A 103 -22.73 -12.14 21.45
CA ASP A 103 -22.87 -12.98 22.66
C ASP A 103 -22.76 -14.48 22.38
N ASP A 104 -22.73 -14.89 21.11
CA ASP A 104 -22.72 -16.26 20.66
C ASP A 104 -21.32 -16.69 20.22
N GLU A 105 -20.72 -17.62 20.96
CA GLU A 105 -19.37 -18.14 20.69
C GLU A 105 -19.31 -18.96 19.39
N GLU A 106 -20.40 -19.69 19.06
CA GLU A 106 -20.49 -20.47 17.81
C GLU A 106 -20.47 -19.53 16.59
N LEU A 107 -21.06 -18.36 16.73
CA LEU A 107 -21.03 -17.34 15.66
C LEU A 107 -19.63 -16.77 15.46
N LEU A 108 -18.89 -16.54 16.54
CA LEU A 108 -17.50 -16.10 16.46
C LEU A 108 -16.60 -17.14 15.77
N GLU A 109 -16.80 -18.43 16.06
CA GLU A 109 -16.09 -19.52 15.39
C GLU A 109 -16.44 -19.61 13.90
N LEU A 110 -17.69 -19.41 13.54
CA LEU A 110 -18.15 -19.40 12.14
C LEU A 110 -17.49 -18.26 11.37
N VAL A 111 -17.49 -17.05 11.93
CA VAL A 111 -16.83 -15.88 11.30
C VAL A 111 -15.33 -16.11 11.14
N GLU A 112 -14.68 -16.69 12.13
CA GLU A 112 -13.26 -17.06 12.03
C GLU A 112 -13.02 -18.03 10.88
N MET A 113 -13.85 -19.05 10.73
CA MET A 113 -13.76 -20.04 9.67
C MET A 113 -13.92 -19.39 8.28
N GLU A 114 -14.91 -18.51 8.13
CA GLU A 114 -15.11 -17.75 6.88
C GLU A 114 -13.91 -16.87 6.52
N ILE A 115 -13.29 -16.23 7.51
CA ILE A 115 -12.08 -15.42 7.30
C ILE A 115 -10.93 -16.31 6.82
N ARG A 116 -10.71 -17.48 7.43
CA ARG A 116 -9.64 -18.42 7.04
C ARG A 116 -9.84 -18.96 5.63
N GLU A 117 -11.05 -19.35 5.27
CA GLU A 117 -11.39 -19.78 3.91
C GLU A 117 -11.16 -18.67 2.89
N LEU A 118 -11.56 -17.45 3.24
CA LEU A 118 -11.38 -16.29 2.38
C LEU A 118 -9.89 -15.99 2.14
N LEU A 119 -9.07 -16.00 3.19
CA LEU A 119 -7.62 -15.80 3.09
C LEU A 119 -6.97 -16.87 2.22
N SER A 120 -7.35 -18.13 2.42
CA SER A 120 -6.84 -19.26 1.63
C SER A 120 -7.23 -19.15 0.15
N SER A 121 -8.39 -18.60 -0.16
CA SER A 121 -8.84 -18.38 -1.55
C SER A 121 -8.02 -17.34 -2.32
N TYR A 122 -7.27 -16.49 -1.60
CA TYR A 122 -6.34 -15.50 -2.16
C TYR A 122 -4.87 -15.84 -1.93
N ASP A 123 -4.55 -17.12 -1.76
CA ASP A 123 -3.18 -17.64 -1.59
C ASP A 123 -2.45 -17.13 -0.34
N PHE A 124 -3.17 -16.75 0.70
CA PHE A 124 -2.60 -16.59 2.03
C PHE A 124 -2.77 -17.89 2.83
N PRO A 125 -1.86 -18.23 3.74
CA PRO A 125 -1.96 -19.45 4.55
C PRO A 125 -3.03 -19.31 5.66
N GLY A 126 -4.32 -19.32 5.26
CA GLY A 126 -5.45 -19.01 6.12
C GLY A 126 -5.53 -19.83 7.41
N ASP A 127 -5.07 -21.10 7.38
CA ASP A 127 -5.07 -21.97 8.56
C ASP A 127 -4.00 -21.57 9.59
N ASP A 128 -2.89 -20.99 9.14
CA ASP A 128 -1.75 -20.62 9.99
C ASP A 128 -1.77 -19.17 10.47
N ILE A 129 -2.59 -18.32 9.84
CA ILE A 129 -2.66 -16.90 10.16
C ILE A 129 -3.26 -16.68 11.56
N PRO A 130 -2.57 -15.93 12.45
CA PRO A 130 -3.13 -15.54 13.74
C PRO A 130 -4.39 -14.69 13.58
N ILE A 131 -5.46 -15.10 14.28
CA ILE A 131 -6.70 -14.32 14.40
C ILE A 131 -6.91 -13.99 15.87
N VAL A 132 -6.78 -12.72 16.21
CA VAL A 132 -7.01 -12.21 17.57
C VAL A 132 -8.42 -11.64 17.66
N LYS A 133 -9.15 -12.03 18.69
CA LYS A 133 -10.53 -11.60 18.96
C LYS A 133 -10.55 -10.51 20.01
N GLY A 134 -11.17 -9.36 19.72
CA GLY A 134 -11.21 -8.26 20.67
C GLY A 134 -12.18 -7.16 20.32
N SER A 135 -12.18 -6.12 21.13
CA SER A 135 -12.93 -4.88 20.93
C SER A 135 -12.01 -3.68 21.12
N ALA A 136 -11.74 -2.99 20.03
CA ALA A 136 -10.94 -1.77 20.07
C ALA A 136 -11.63 -0.68 20.89
N LEU A 137 -12.96 -0.62 20.89
CA LEU A 137 -13.73 0.30 21.71
C LEU A 137 -13.53 0.01 23.20
N SER A 138 -13.64 -1.27 23.60
CA SER A 138 -13.40 -1.69 24.98
C SER A 138 -11.98 -1.37 25.46
N ALA A 139 -11.00 -1.47 24.58
CA ALA A 139 -9.63 -1.08 24.89
C ALA A 139 -9.48 0.43 25.07
N LEU A 140 -10.16 1.23 24.24
CA LEU A 140 -10.11 2.70 24.30
C LEU A 140 -10.81 3.24 25.55
N GLU A 141 -11.94 2.65 25.92
CA GLU A 141 -12.76 3.06 27.06
C GLU A 141 -12.34 2.40 28.38
N ASP A 142 -11.39 1.47 28.35
CA ASP A 142 -10.96 0.66 29.50
C ASP A 142 -12.15 -0.08 30.16
N SER A 143 -13.12 -0.48 29.35
CA SER A 143 -14.41 -1.05 29.80
C SER A 143 -14.36 -2.56 30.01
N ASN A 144 -13.46 -3.27 29.34
CA ASN A 144 -13.25 -4.72 29.49
C ASN A 144 -11.77 -5.06 29.25
N GLU A 145 -11.10 -5.52 30.30
CA GLU A 145 -9.66 -5.87 30.25
C GLU A 145 -9.36 -6.99 29.26
N THR A 146 -10.17 -8.05 29.27
CA THR A 146 -9.89 -9.28 28.47
C THR A 146 -10.06 -9.06 26.98
N THR A 147 -11.20 -8.50 26.55
CA THR A 147 -11.50 -8.26 25.13
C THR A 147 -10.96 -6.91 24.64
N GLY A 148 -10.59 -6.02 25.56
CA GLY A 148 -10.04 -4.70 25.26
C GLY A 148 -8.51 -4.72 25.23
N LYS A 149 -7.90 -4.20 26.28
CA LYS A 149 -6.45 -3.97 26.34
C LYS A 149 -5.62 -5.24 26.19
N ALA A 150 -6.04 -6.34 26.83
CA ALA A 150 -5.33 -7.63 26.72
C ALA A 150 -5.36 -8.15 25.28
N ALA A 151 -6.48 -8.03 24.56
CA ALA A 151 -6.57 -8.43 23.16
C ALA A 151 -5.70 -7.58 22.25
N ILE A 152 -5.56 -6.26 22.51
CA ILE A 152 -4.64 -5.41 21.73
C ILE A 152 -3.18 -5.81 21.98
N LEU A 153 -2.81 -6.15 23.21
CA LEU A 153 -1.46 -6.66 23.50
C LEU A 153 -1.20 -8.00 22.83
N GLU A 154 -2.18 -8.91 22.84
CA GLU A 154 -2.11 -10.19 22.12
C GLU A 154 -1.94 -9.98 20.60
N LEU A 155 -2.66 -9.00 20.02
CA LEU A 155 -2.48 -8.61 18.63
C LEU A 155 -1.04 -8.17 18.35
N MET A 156 -0.45 -7.37 19.22
CA MET A 156 0.93 -6.90 19.03
C MET A 156 1.94 -8.05 19.18
N GLU A 157 1.70 -9.00 20.10
CA GLU A 157 2.50 -10.21 20.22
C GLU A 157 2.41 -11.10 18.97
N ALA A 158 1.19 -11.23 18.40
CA ALA A 158 0.98 -11.97 17.15
C ALA A 158 1.70 -11.30 15.98
N VAL A 159 1.66 -9.97 15.88
CA VAL A 159 2.40 -9.19 14.87
C VAL A 159 3.91 -9.40 15.01
N ASP A 160 4.45 -9.29 16.22
CA ASP A 160 5.87 -9.52 16.52
C ASP A 160 6.35 -10.92 16.14
N ALA A 161 5.51 -11.93 16.40
CA ALA A 161 5.87 -13.33 16.20
C ALA A 161 5.66 -13.82 14.77
N TYR A 162 4.60 -13.38 14.11
CA TYR A 162 4.18 -13.94 12.83
C TYR A 162 4.66 -13.16 11.61
N ILE A 163 4.70 -11.82 11.67
CA ILE A 163 5.17 -11.01 10.55
C ILE A 163 6.70 -11.07 10.52
N PRO A 164 7.31 -11.59 9.44
CA PRO A 164 8.76 -11.74 9.38
C PRO A 164 9.46 -10.38 9.34
N GLN A 165 10.70 -10.38 9.83
CA GLN A 165 11.58 -9.22 9.65
C GLN A 165 11.84 -9.06 8.14
N PRO A 166 11.58 -7.90 7.53
CA PRO A 166 11.77 -7.73 6.10
C PRO A 166 13.25 -7.81 5.72
N GLU A 167 13.54 -8.48 4.63
CA GLU A 167 14.86 -8.40 3.99
C GLU A 167 15.00 -7.04 3.31
N ARG A 168 16.06 -6.30 3.66
CA ARG A 168 16.28 -4.96 3.11
C ARG A 168 17.32 -5.00 2.00
N PRO A 169 16.97 -4.77 0.73
CA PRO A 169 17.89 -4.82 -0.40
C PRO A 169 18.81 -3.59 -0.46
N LYS A 170 19.66 -3.44 0.56
CA LYS A 170 20.57 -2.27 0.73
C LYS A 170 21.64 -2.14 -0.34
N ASP A 171 22.04 -3.25 -0.97
CA ASP A 171 23.13 -3.28 -1.95
C ASP A 171 22.69 -2.88 -3.37
N GLN A 172 21.39 -2.71 -3.57
CA GLN A 172 20.83 -2.26 -4.85
C GLN A 172 20.90 -0.73 -4.98
N PRO A 173 20.81 -0.18 -6.21
CA PRO A 173 20.73 1.25 -6.41
C PRO A 173 19.53 1.88 -5.69
N PHE A 174 19.73 3.03 -5.05
CA PHE A 174 18.69 3.75 -4.32
C PHE A 174 17.45 4.00 -5.17
N LEU A 175 16.29 3.72 -4.60
CA LEU A 175 14.98 4.04 -5.16
C LEU A 175 13.96 4.26 -4.04
N MET A 176 13.26 5.38 -4.10
CA MET A 176 12.18 5.74 -3.18
C MET A 176 10.98 6.29 -3.95
N PRO A 177 9.83 5.59 -3.97
CA PRO A 177 8.58 6.15 -4.49
C PRO A 177 8.14 7.36 -3.65
N ILE A 178 7.70 8.42 -4.32
CA ILE A 178 7.22 9.64 -3.65
C ILE A 178 5.75 9.46 -3.28
N GLU A 179 5.45 9.56 -1.99
CA GLU A 179 4.09 9.51 -1.44
C GLU A 179 3.48 10.90 -1.31
N ASP A 180 4.20 11.80 -0.65
CA ASP A 180 3.74 13.17 -0.41
C ASP A 180 4.86 14.20 -0.65
N VAL A 181 4.43 15.43 -0.92
CA VAL A 181 5.32 16.57 -1.18
C VAL A 181 4.93 17.75 -0.31
N PHE A 182 5.88 18.24 0.46
CA PHE A 182 5.70 19.37 1.38
C PHE A 182 6.65 20.51 1.05
N SER A 183 6.23 21.72 1.36
CA SER A 183 7.07 22.90 1.37
C SER A 183 7.31 23.33 2.80
N ILE A 184 8.56 23.32 3.23
CA ILE A 184 8.93 23.76 4.59
C ILE A 184 9.61 25.11 4.54
N SER A 185 9.03 26.10 5.20
CA SER A 185 9.60 27.45 5.26
C SER A 185 11.05 27.42 5.76
N GLY A 186 11.96 28.02 4.99
CA GLY A 186 13.39 28.06 5.29
C GLY A 186 14.18 26.79 5.00
N ARG A 187 13.51 25.68 4.63
CA ARG A 187 14.19 24.41 4.31
C ARG A 187 14.02 23.96 2.84
N GLY A 188 12.93 24.38 2.18
CA GLY A 188 12.64 24.03 0.79
C GLY A 188 11.63 22.91 0.64
N THR A 189 11.74 22.15 -0.43
CA THR A 189 10.82 21.04 -0.75
C THR A 189 11.30 19.76 -0.09
N VAL A 190 10.37 19.09 0.60
CA VAL A 190 10.56 17.79 1.23
C VAL A 190 9.61 16.80 0.57
N VAL A 191 10.12 15.66 0.17
CA VAL A 191 9.30 14.53 -0.30
C VAL A 191 9.38 13.40 0.70
N THR A 192 8.27 12.74 0.92
CA THR A 192 8.19 11.58 1.82
C THR A 192 7.93 10.31 1.05
N GLY A 193 8.42 9.22 1.58
CA GLY A 193 8.20 7.89 1.05
C GLY A 193 8.99 6.84 1.81
N ARG A 194 8.75 5.58 1.45
CA ARG A 194 9.56 4.46 1.92
C ARG A 194 10.63 4.13 0.90
N ILE A 195 11.86 4.01 1.37
CA ILE A 195 12.96 3.56 0.51
C ILE A 195 12.72 2.10 0.14
N GLU A 196 12.51 1.85 -1.14
CA GLU A 196 12.25 0.51 -1.68
C GLU A 196 13.54 -0.32 -1.73
N ARG A 197 14.64 0.30 -2.14
CA ARG A 197 15.97 -0.32 -2.24
C ARG A 197 17.10 0.69 -2.12
N GLY A 198 18.27 0.18 -1.78
CA GLY A 198 19.52 0.97 -1.71
C GLY A 198 19.62 1.86 -0.49
N ILE A 199 20.57 2.77 -0.57
CA ILE A 199 20.89 3.76 0.46
C ILE A 199 20.99 5.13 -0.21
N VAL A 200 20.52 6.17 0.47
CA VAL A 200 20.74 7.57 0.09
C VAL A 200 21.45 8.29 1.21
N ASN A 201 22.52 9.00 0.88
CA ASN A 201 23.27 9.82 1.82
C ASN A 201 22.99 11.30 1.62
N VAL A 202 23.08 12.06 2.69
CA VAL A 202 23.06 13.51 2.61
C VAL A 202 24.24 13.99 1.78
N GLY A 203 23.97 14.86 0.79
CA GLY A 203 24.95 15.37 -0.17
C GLY A 203 25.00 14.62 -1.50
N GLU A 204 24.34 13.47 -1.64
CA GLU A 204 24.30 12.73 -2.90
C GLU A 204 23.42 13.39 -3.96
N GLU A 205 23.88 13.29 -5.21
CA GLU A 205 23.06 13.58 -6.38
C GLU A 205 22.04 12.46 -6.60
N ILE A 206 20.80 12.83 -6.82
CA ILE A 206 19.68 11.93 -7.09
C ILE A 206 18.88 12.43 -8.28
N GLU A 207 18.08 11.56 -8.88
CA GLU A 207 17.15 11.90 -9.94
C GLU A 207 15.69 11.76 -9.48
N ILE A 208 14.83 12.61 -10.05
CA ILE A 208 13.39 12.56 -9.95
C ILE A 208 12.87 12.02 -11.27
N VAL A 209 12.27 10.84 -11.29
CA VAL A 209 11.89 10.11 -12.51
C VAL A 209 10.41 9.79 -12.54
N GLY A 210 9.79 9.92 -13.71
CA GLY A 210 8.39 9.59 -13.96
C GLY A 210 7.49 10.83 -14.09
N LEU A 211 6.35 10.67 -14.74
CA LEU A 211 5.30 11.65 -15.00
C LEU A 211 5.74 12.91 -15.77
N LYS A 212 6.88 13.45 -15.45
CA LYS A 212 7.51 14.64 -16.04
C LYS A 212 8.90 14.30 -16.57
N GLU A 213 9.57 15.30 -17.17
CA GLU A 213 10.98 15.16 -17.53
C GLU A 213 11.84 14.83 -16.30
N THR A 214 12.79 13.93 -16.50
CA THR A 214 13.74 13.55 -15.45
C THR A 214 14.58 14.74 -15.02
N GLN A 215 14.62 15.00 -13.72
CA GLN A 215 15.35 16.09 -13.13
C GLN A 215 16.43 15.57 -12.18
N LYS A 216 17.55 16.26 -12.15
CA LYS A 216 18.62 16.03 -11.17
C LYS A 216 18.48 17.00 -10.02
N THR A 217 18.70 16.50 -8.83
CA THR A 217 18.73 17.29 -7.59
C THR A 217 19.74 16.69 -6.61
N THR A 218 19.91 17.31 -5.47
CA THR A 218 20.77 16.81 -4.41
C THR A 218 19.94 16.57 -3.16
N CYS A 219 20.12 15.43 -2.51
CA CYS A 219 19.62 15.16 -1.18
C CYS A 219 20.36 16.03 -0.17
N THR A 220 19.71 17.04 0.38
CA THR A 220 20.33 17.95 1.38
C THR A 220 20.02 17.59 2.82
N GLY A 221 19.14 16.63 3.03
CA GLY A 221 18.78 16.12 4.36
C GLY A 221 17.90 14.90 4.26
N VAL A 222 18.03 14.03 5.22
CA VAL A 222 17.18 12.86 5.45
C VAL A 222 16.61 12.99 6.85
N GLU A 223 15.30 12.87 6.98
CA GLU A 223 14.58 12.97 8.25
C GLU A 223 13.67 11.76 8.43
N MET A 224 13.73 11.17 9.61
CA MET A 224 12.84 10.07 10.02
C MET A 224 12.30 10.38 11.42
N PHE A 225 10.97 10.44 11.57
CA PHE A 225 10.29 10.73 12.84
C PHE A 225 10.86 11.96 13.59
N ARG A 226 11.05 13.07 12.84
CA ARG A 226 11.61 14.34 13.35
C ARG A 226 13.09 14.26 13.79
N LYS A 227 13.79 13.19 13.42
CA LYS A 227 15.23 13.05 13.64
C LYS A 227 15.97 13.21 12.32
N LEU A 228 17.01 14.03 12.32
CA LEU A 228 17.91 14.16 11.17
C LEU A 228 18.84 12.95 11.13
N LEU A 229 19.01 12.39 9.95
CA LEU A 229 19.88 11.26 9.68
C LEU A 229 20.94 11.64 8.67
N ASP A 230 22.10 11.01 8.73
CA ASP A 230 23.15 11.15 7.72
C ASP A 230 22.82 10.38 6.43
N GLN A 231 22.03 9.32 6.57
CA GLN A 231 21.59 8.47 5.47
C GLN A 231 20.20 7.85 5.75
N GLY A 232 19.52 7.44 4.68
CA GLY A 232 18.34 6.56 4.73
C GLY A 232 18.63 5.27 3.97
N GLU A 233 18.07 4.15 4.41
CA GLU A 233 18.29 2.85 3.80
C GLU A 233 16.98 2.12 3.48
N ALA A 234 17.08 1.10 2.64
CA ALA A 234 15.96 0.27 2.23
C ALA A 234 15.08 -0.17 3.42
N GLY A 235 13.79 0.09 3.32
CA GLY A 235 12.79 -0.17 4.35
C GLY A 235 12.48 1.04 5.25
N ASP A 236 13.28 2.10 5.23
CA ASP A 236 13.02 3.29 6.04
C ASP A 236 11.92 4.16 5.43
N ASN A 237 11.04 4.69 6.27
CA ASN A 237 10.11 5.75 5.90
C ASN A 237 10.77 7.09 6.22
N VAL A 238 11.07 7.87 5.20
CA VAL A 238 11.85 9.10 5.36
C VAL A 238 11.25 10.29 4.63
N GLY A 239 11.60 11.47 5.12
CA GLY A 239 11.50 12.71 4.38
C GLY A 239 12.86 13.06 3.79
N VAL A 240 12.92 13.35 2.50
CA VAL A 240 14.15 13.75 1.79
C VAL A 240 14.02 15.20 1.36
N LEU A 241 15.00 16.02 1.78
CA LEU A 241 15.08 17.42 1.38
C LEU A 241 15.77 17.53 0.03
N LEU A 242 15.16 18.27 -0.89
CA LEU A 242 15.62 18.44 -2.26
C LEU A 242 16.21 19.85 -2.47
N ARG A 243 17.41 19.91 -3.04
CA ARG A 243 18.07 21.19 -3.34
C ARG A 243 17.46 21.84 -4.58
N GLY A 244 17.00 23.09 -4.44
CA GLY A 244 16.59 23.92 -5.57
C GLY A 244 15.33 23.43 -6.31
N THR A 245 14.67 22.40 -5.81
CA THR A 245 13.43 21.86 -6.39
C THR A 245 12.24 22.55 -5.78
N LYS A 246 11.37 23.13 -6.61
CA LYS A 246 10.11 23.72 -6.14
C LYS A 246 9.05 22.64 -5.94
N ARG A 247 8.07 22.94 -5.10
CA ARG A 247 6.99 22.00 -4.79
C ARG A 247 6.20 21.55 -6.03
N GLU A 248 5.97 22.46 -6.97
CA GLU A 248 5.23 22.19 -8.22
C GLU A 248 6.03 21.39 -9.27
N GLU A 249 7.34 21.25 -9.09
CA GLU A 249 8.21 20.50 -9.98
C GLU A 249 8.23 19.00 -9.68
N VAL A 250 7.79 18.64 -8.48
CA VAL A 250 7.77 17.25 -8.02
C VAL A 250 6.35 16.88 -7.55
N GLU A 251 5.97 15.63 -7.78
CA GLU A 251 4.63 15.15 -7.41
C GLU A 251 4.64 13.68 -7.00
N ARG A 252 3.59 13.29 -6.30
CA ARG A 252 3.31 11.90 -5.95
C ARG A 252 3.28 11.04 -7.22
N GLY A 253 3.90 9.86 -7.15
CA GLY A 253 3.97 8.92 -8.26
C GLY A 253 5.27 8.96 -9.03
N GLN A 254 6.05 10.02 -8.90
CA GLN A 254 7.45 10.02 -9.28
C GLN A 254 8.28 9.21 -8.28
N VAL A 255 9.50 8.87 -8.65
CA VAL A 255 10.46 8.23 -7.75
C VAL A 255 11.72 9.08 -7.60
N LEU A 256 12.34 9.03 -6.41
CA LEU A 256 13.73 9.41 -6.25
C LEU A 256 14.61 8.20 -6.49
N CYS A 257 15.69 8.35 -7.20
CA CYS A 257 16.61 7.24 -7.49
C CYS A 257 18.05 7.69 -7.63
N LYS A 258 18.97 6.71 -7.58
CA LYS A 258 20.35 6.93 -7.99
C LYS A 258 20.37 7.32 -9.47
N PRO A 259 21.16 8.33 -9.88
CA PRO A 259 21.20 8.77 -11.27
C PRO A 259 21.44 7.61 -12.26
N GLY A 260 20.57 7.54 -13.27
CA GLY A 260 20.64 6.52 -14.32
C GLY A 260 20.23 5.10 -13.92
N SER A 261 19.73 4.87 -12.70
CA SER A 261 19.39 3.53 -12.22
C SER A 261 18.00 3.02 -12.64
N ILE A 262 17.10 3.90 -13.03
CA ILE A 262 15.79 3.58 -13.55
C ILE A 262 15.38 4.63 -14.59
N ALA A 263 14.61 4.23 -15.59
CA ALA A 263 14.12 5.13 -16.64
C ALA A 263 12.58 5.21 -16.64
N PRO A 264 12.03 6.34 -17.14
CA PRO A 264 10.60 6.47 -17.35
C PRO A 264 10.20 5.79 -18.66
N HIS A 265 9.07 5.06 -18.64
CA HIS A 265 8.53 4.34 -19.78
C HIS A 265 7.05 4.60 -19.97
N THR A 266 6.61 4.64 -21.24
CA THR A 266 5.20 4.78 -21.61
C THR A 266 4.62 3.53 -22.24
N GLU A 267 5.46 2.59 -22.69
CA GLU A 267 4.99 1.38 -23.36
C GLU A 267 5.71 0.14 -22.85
N PHE A 268 4.94 -0.88 -22.49
CA PHE A 268 5.45 -2.12 -21.94
C PHE A 268 4.57 -3.32 -22.29
N LYS A 269 5.16 -4.52 -22.28
CA LYS A 269 4.44 -5.79 -22.27
C LYS A 269 4.24 -6.25 -20.84
N CYS A 270 3.10 -6.85 -20.57
CA CYS A 270 2.77 -7.39 -19.26
C CYS A 270 2.06 -8.72 -19.32
N GLU A 271 2.13 -9.46 -18.23
CA GLU A 271 1.24 -10.55 -17.89
C GLU A 271 0.22 -10.02 -16.89
N ALA A 272 -1.07 -10.21 -17.18
CA ALA A 272 -2.14 -9.71 -16.33
C ALA A 272 -3.20 -10.79 -16.07
N TYR A 273 -3.75 -10.75 -14.87
CA TYR A 273 -4.92 -11.51 -14.47
C TYR A 273 -6.13 -10.58 -14.39
N VAL A 274 -7.23 -10.97 -15.02
CA VAL A 274 -8.48 -10.21 -15.01
C VAL A 274 -9.42 -10.81 -13.97
N LEU A 275 -9.79 -10.02 -12.97
CA LEU A 275 -10.66 -10.48 -11.89
C LEU A 275 -12.03 -10.91 -12.40
N THR A 276 -12.53 -12.00 -11.83
CA THR A 276 -13.90 -12.45 -12.05
C THR A 276 -14.91 -11.50 -11.41
N LYS A 277 -16.19 -11.65 -11.79
CA LYS A 277 -17.29 -10.92 -11.15
C LYS A 277 -17.36 -11.21 -9.64
N ASP A 278 -17.13 -12.45 -9.24
CA ASP A 278 -17.17 -12.88 -7.84
C ASP A 278 -16.02 -12.33 -7.00
N GLU A 279 -14.90 -12.00 -7.66
CA GLU A 279 -13.75 -11.30 -7.07
C GLU A 279 -13.93 -9.77 -7.06
N GLY A 280 -15.09 -9.26 -7.45
CA GLY A 280 -15.37 -7.82 -7.53
C GLY A 280 -14.97 -7.17 -8.85
N GLY A 281 -14.49 -7.95 -9.82
CA GLY A 281 -14.04 -7.48 -11.13
C GLY A 281 -15.18 -7.19 -12.12
N ARG A 282 -14.82 -7.23 -13.39
CA ARG A 282 -15.77 -7.05 -14.50
C ARG A 282 -16.68 -8.27 -14.65
N HIS A 283 -17.87 -8.05 -15.18
CA HIS A 283 -18.79 -9.14 -15.59
C HIS A 283 -18.92 -9.22 -17.12
N THR A 284 -18.25 -8.33 -17.85
CA THR A 284 -18.20 -8.29 -19.31
C THR A 284 -16.77 -8.36 -19.80
N PRO A 285 -16.50 -8.92 -21.00
CA PRO A 285 -15.18 -8.92 -21.59
C PRO A 285 -14.71 -7.50 -21.93
N PHE A 286 -13.42 -7.35 -22.15
CA PHE A 286 -12.87 -6.16 -22.79
C PHE A 286 -12.11 -6.53 -24.08
N PHE A 287 -11.87 -5.52 -24.92
CA PHE A 287 -11.29 -5.64 -26.24
C PHE A 287 -10.04 -4.77 -26.34
N SER A 288 -9.29 -4.88 -27.43
CA SER A 288 -8.23 -3.92 -27.74
C SER A 288 -8.76 -2.49 -27.72
N ASN A 289 -7.91 -1.54 -27.32
CA ASN A 289 -8.23 -0.15 -27.02
C ASN A 289 -9.02 0.08 -25.73
N TYR A 290 -9.17 -0.93 -24.88
CA TYR A 290 -9.62 -0.73 -23.50
C TYR A 290 -8.70 0.23 -22.76
N ARG A 291 -9.25 1.20 -22.04
CA ARG A 291 -8.50 2.31 -21.41
C ARG A 291 -8.80 2.44 -19.92
N PRO A 292 -8.32 1.49 -19.09
CA PRO A 292 -8.45 1.59 -17.63
C PRO A 292 -7.35 2.46 -17.01
N GLN A 293 -7.37 2.56 -15.68
CA GLN A 293 -6.30 3.12 -14.87
C GLN A 293 -5.32 2.02 -14.48
N PHE A 294 -4.02 2.28 -14.66
CA PHE A 294 -2.92 1.42 -14.22
C PHE A 294 -2.27 2.04 -12.98
N TYR A 295 -2.25 1.29 -11.90
CA TYR A 295 -1.72 1.74 -10.60
C TYR A 295 -0.33 1.18 -10.40
N PHE A 296 0.67 2.08 -10.38
CA PHE A 296 2.07 1.77 -10.13
C PHE A 296 2.51 2.44 -8.85
N ARG A 297 3.06 1.68 -7.90
CA ARG A 297 3.58 2.22 -6.63
C ARG A 297 2.60 3.18 -5.96
N THR A 298 2.79 4.49 -6.13
CA THR A 298 2.02 5.54 -5.44
C THR A 298 1.09 6.34 -6.35
N THR A 299 0.92 5.95 -7.61
CA THR A 299 0.08 6.70 -8.58
C THR A 299 -0.65 5.81 -9.56
N ASP A 300 -1.57 6.41 -10.27
CA ASP A 300 -2.29 5.81 -11.38
C ASP A 300 -2.12 6.61 -12.67
N VAL A 301 -2.10 5.91 -13.79
CA VAL A 301 -2.03 6.49 -15.13
C VAL A 301 -2.99 5.77 -16.05
N THR A 302 -3.73 6.52 -16.87
CA THR A 302 -4.56 5.92 -17.91
C THR A 302 -3.67 5.27 -18.97
N GLY A 303 -3.99 4.05 -19.35
CA GLY A 303 -3.31 3.32 -20.41
C GLY A 303 -4.28 2.66 -21.38
N SER A 304 -3.87 2.50 -22.62
CA SER A 304 -4.59 1.70 -23.62
C SER A 304 -3.96 0.34 -23.79
N VAL A 305 -4.81 -0.67 -23.89
CA VAL A 305 -4.44 -2.08 -24.03
C VAL A 305 -4.48 -2.50 -25.49
N VAL A 306 -3.46 -3.20 -25.94
CA VAL A 306 -3.44 -3.93 -27.21
C VAL A 306 -3.30 -5.40 -26.91
N LEU A 307 -4.29 -6.19 -27.34
CA LEU A 307 -4.30 -7.64 -27.20
C LEU A 307 -3.38 -8.30 -28.23
N PRO A 308 -2.82 -9.49 -27.93
CA PRO A 308 -1.99 -10.21 -28.88
C PRO A 308 -2.79 -10.64 -30.12
N GLU A 309 -2.07 -10.85 -31.22
CA GLU A 309 -2.66 -11.29 -32.47
C GLU A 309 -3.45 -12.61 -32.28
N GLY A 310 -4.65 -12.66 -32.83
CA GLY A 310 -5.56 -13.79 -32.67
C GLY A 310 -6.44 -13.77 -31.41
N THR A 311 -6.24 -12.81 -30.52
CA THR A 311 -7.10 -12.62 -29.34
C THR A 311 -8.05 -11.45 -29.57
N GLU A 312 -9.34 -11.75 -29.71
CA GLU A 312 -10.36 -10.71 -29.94
C GLU A 312 -10.81 -10.05 -28.65
N MET A 313 -10.93 -10.82 -27.57
CA MET A 313 -11.43 -10.35 -26.29
C MET A 313 -10.76 -11.06 -25.12
N VAL A 314 -10.84 -10.46 -23.94
CA VAL A 314 -10.39 -11.03 -22.67
C VAL A 314 -11.59 -11.11 -21.73
N MET A 315 -11.84 -12.31 -21.20
CA MET A 315 -12.92 -12.57 -20.26
C MET A 315 -12.48 -12.37 -18.82
N PRO A 316 -13.39 -12.01 -17.92
CA PRO A 316 -13.11 -12.09 -16.50
C PRO A 316 -12.65 -13.52 -16.10
N GLY A 317 -11.54 -13.59 -15.34
CA GLY A 317 -10.88 -14.85 -14.98
C GLY A 317 -9.73 -15.27 -15.90
N ASP A 318 -9.52 -14.59 -17.02
CA ASP A 318 -8.42 -14.91 -17.93
C ASP A 318 -7.08 -14.35 -17.42
N ASN A 319 -6.01 -15.09 -17.74
CA ASN A 319 -4.65 -14.59 -17.79
C ASN A 319 -4.32 -14.17 -19.22
N ILE A 320 -3.71 -13.01 -19.38
CA ILE A 320 -3.40 -12.46 -20.70
C ILE A 320 -2.06 -11.75 -20.73
N ALA A 321 -1.27 -12.06 -21.77
CA ALA A 321 -0.14 -11.23 -22.17
C ALA A 321 -0.66 -10.09 -23.05
N MET A 322 -0.37 -8.85 -22.70
CA MET A 322 -0.84 -7.69 -23.47
C MET A 322 0.20 -6.58 -23.50
N THR A 323 0.07 -5.70 -24.48
CA THR A 323 0.86 -4.46 -24.57
C THR A 323 0.03 -3.30 -24.05
N VAL A 324 0.65 -2.48 -23.22
CA VAL A 324 0.03 -1.30 -22.62
C VAL A 324 0.80 -0.05 -23.03
N THR A 325 0.06 0.98 -23.47
CA THR A 325 0.60 2.31 -23.73
C THR A 325 -0.03 3.30 -22.78
N LEU A 326 0.80 3.90 -21.92
CA LEU A 326 0.39 4.89 -20.92
C LEU A 326 0.34 6.30 -21.51
N ILE A 327 -0.54 7.14 -20.99
CA ILE A 327 -0.62 8.57 -21.38
C ILE A 327 0.48 9.44 -20.76
N ALA A 328 1.18 8.93 -19.73
CA ALA A 328 2.29 9.60 -19.06
C ALA A 328 3.38 8.58 -18.70
N PRO A 329 4.65 8.98 -18.70
CA PRO A 329 5.74 8.06 -18.39
C PRO A 329 5.77 7.69 -16.90
N ILE A 330 6.05 6.43 -16.61
CA ILE A 330 6.23 5.89 -15.26
C ILE A 330 7.63 5.34 -15.14
N ALA A 331 8.30 5.60 -14.01
CA ALA A 331 9.54 4.94 -13.64
C ALA A 331 9.28 3.45 -13.45
N MET A 332 9.82 2.60 -14.33
CA MET A 332 9.57 1.16 -14.27
C MET A 332 10.77 0.34 -14.69
N ASP A 333 10.85 -0.83 -14.08
CA ASP A 333 11.70 -1.94 -14.45
C ASP A 333 10.85 -3.17 -14.75
N GLU A 334 11.43 -4.16 -15.40
CA GLU A 334 10.84 -5.50 -15.51
C GLU A 334 10.57 -6.07 -14.11
N GLY A 335 9.44 -6.75 -13.94
CA GLY A 335 9.00 -7.28 -12.66
C GLY A 335 8.18 -6.31 -11.80
N LEU A 336 8.00 -5.05 -12.22
CA LEU A 336 7.14 -4.12 -11.51
C LEU A 336 5.69 -4.59 -11.55
N ARG A 337 5.06 -4.70 -10.39
CA ARG A 337 3.64 -5.07 -10.27
C ARG A 337 2.75 -3.85 -10.34
N PHE A 338 1.54 -4.05 -10.86
CA PHE A 338 0.53 -3.02 -10.96
C PHE A 338 -0.87 -3.59 -10.78
N ALA A 339 -1.82 -2.72 -10.45
CA ALA A 339 -3.24 -3.03 -10.46
C ALA A 339 -3.93 -2.31 -11.62
N ILE A 340 -5.01 -2.91 -12.13
CA ILE A 340 -5.87 -2.34 -13.16
C ILE A 340 -7.20 -1.95 -12.51
N ARG A 341 -7.64 -0.72 -12.71
CA ARG A 341 -8.88 -0.20 -12.13
C ARG A 341 -9.78 0.45 -13.18
N GLU A 342 -11.06 0.31 -12.97
CA GLU A 342 -12.12 0.90 -13.79
C GLU A 342 -13.26 1.35 -12.88
N GLY A 343 -13.67 2.62 -13.01
CA GLY A 343 -14.80 3.16 -12.27
C GLY A 343 -14.71 2.98 -10.74
N GLY A 344 -13.51 3.10 -10.18
CA GLY A 344 -13.27 2.95 -8.74
C GLY A 344 -13.12 1.50 -8.24
N ARG A 345 -13.18 0.49 -9.14
CA ARG A 345 -13.01 -0.93 -8.81
C ARG A 345 -11.72 -1.50 -9.38
N THR A 346 -11.08 -2.38 -8.64
CA THR A 346 -9.98 -3.20 -9.16
C THR A 346 -10.57 -4.27 -10.06
N VAL A 347 -10.10 -4.31 -11.31
CA VAL A 347 -10.57 -5.26 -12.33
C VAL A 347 -9.49 -6.22 -12.79
N GLY A 348 -8.26 -6.00 -12.35
CA GLY A 348 -7.14 -6.88 -12.69
C GLY A 348 -5.86 -6.50 -11.96
N ALA A 349 -4.88 -7.35 -12.11
CA ALA A 349 -3.52 -7.16 -11.63
C ALA A 349 -2.53 -7.70 -12.64
N GLY A 350 -1.33 -7.18 -12.64
CA GLY A 350 -0.31 -7.65 -13.57
C GLY A 350 1.12 -7.34 -13.13
N VAL A 351 2.03 -7.81 -13.95
CA VAL A 351 3.47 -7.59 -13.79
C VAL A 351 4.06 -7.16 -15.14
N VAL A 352 4.96 -6.19 -15.11
CA VAL A 352 5.71 -5.75 -16.30
C VAL A 352 6.67 -6.87 -16.70
N ALA A 353 6.45 -7.44 -17.89
CA ALA A 353 7.29 -8.51 -18.44
C ALA A 353 8.49 -7.93 -19.19
N SER A 354 8.28 -6.87 -19.96
CA SER A 354 9.35 -6.13 -20.65
C SER A 354 8.94 -4.70 -20.95
N VAL A 355 9.89 -3.79 -20.94
CA VAL A 355 9.69 -2.38 -21.34
C VAL A 355 9.99 -2.22 -22.83
N ILE A 356 9.22 -1.37 -23.51
CA ILE A 356 9.34 -1.13 -24.96
C ILE A 356 9.85 0.30 -25.20
N LYS A 357 9.21 1.30 -24.57
CA LYS A 357 9.53 2.72 -24.79
C LYS A 357 9.32 3.56 -23.54
#